data_877ee639f3c68276ff57191c3200a1ff
#
_entry.id   877ee639f3c68276ff57191c3200a1ff
#
_cell.length_a   1.000
_cell.length_b   1.000
_cell.length_c   1.000
_cell.angle_alpha   90.00
_cell.angle_beta   90.00
_cell.angle_gamma   90.00
#
_symmetry.space_group_name_H-M   'P 1'
#
loop_
_entity.id
_entity.type
_entity.pdbx_description
1 polymer ?
#
loop_
_entity_poly.entity_id
_entity_poly.type
_entity_poly.pdbx_seq_one_letter_code
_entity_poly.pdbx_strand_id
1 'polypeptide(L)'
;MDIEIMIPSDEPVRLLSAVTEELNYEKLTATYSQLGRNEYPPRLLFKVVLYGCCRGIYATREIERACRENVNFMYLLEGQRPPDHNTIARFRKEHLPYAVEELLDQMVKLLMQNGEISFEQSAVFIDGTKIEANANRYSFVWKTAVTNRQRKLGEKIAEELPKRLEASGTGIHAPCIITVRRLKKLRKGLYAKKKEQNITFVKGKGHHKPGLQKAIESITKWLKKLKRYNLDIHICGDRNSYSKTDVDATFMHMKEDHMKNGQLKPGYNVNVATVSEYIIGNYISADRTDTKTFIPFLNKLCNIHPVQRVVVDSGYESEENYRYVDGSEQLSLFVKPSNHEQKKKRKYKNDIGRRETMAYDAEKDEYTCAQGQKLREVTVKKRKSETGYIRETSVYECADCKDCPVKEKCIRQKKTDKTPLEDRVKRLYVSKYFIQQREAMEKKISTDEGILLRVNRSIQAEGVFAMIKEDMNFRRFLTRGKVNIMAEWYLVSMAYNVLKLHHKIQTGRLGNHLFALDAA
;
A
#
# COMPACT_ATOMS: atom_id res chain seq x y z
N MET A 1 0.77 -48.53 11.69
CA MET A 1 1.74 -48.07 10.67
C MET A 1 2.27 -46.77 11.17
N ASP A 2 3.56 -46.67 11.40
CA ASP A 2 4.19 -45.43 11.88
C ASP A 2 4.32 -44.43 10.73
N ILE A 3 3.64 -43.30 10.85
CA ILE A 3 3.62 -42.26 9.81
C ILE A 3 5.02 -41.68 9.60
N GLU A 4 5.84 -41.61 10.64
CA GLU A 4 7.21 -41.12 10.55
C GLU A 4 8.08 -41.91 9.58
N ILE A 5 7.88 -43.22 9.50
CA ILE A 5 8.65 -44.08 8.58
C ILE A 5 8.27 -43.82 7.11
N MET A 6 7.07 -43.31 6.86
CA MET A 6 6.56 -43.06 5.50
C MET A 6 7.06 -41.74 4.90
N ILE A 7 7.56 -40.83 5.74
CA ILE A 7 7.99 -39.49 5.28
C ILE A 7 9.51 -39.50 5.08
N PRO A 8 10.02 -39.19 3.88
CA PRO A 8 11.45 -39.08 3.63
C PRO A 8 12.13 -38.13 4.60
N SER A 9 13.39 -38.36 4.90
CA SER A 9 14.17 -37.50 5.84
C SER A 9 14.39 -36.08 5.34
N ASP A 10 14.36 -35.90 4.03
CA ASP A 10 14.55 -34.65 3.29
C ASP A 10 13.23 -33.93 2.96
N GLU A 11 12.07 -34.41 3.43
CA GLU A 11 10.79 -33.76 3.15
C GLU A 11 10.65 -32.45 3.95
N PRO A 12 10.22 -31.34 3.31
CA PRO A 12 10.08 -30.03 3.96
C PRO A 12 9.23 -30.00 5.23
N VAL A 13 8.30 -30.93 5.39
CA VAL A 13 7.44 -31.02 6.57
C VAL A 13 8.22 -31.30 7.85
N ARG A 14 9.32 -32.06 7.77
CA ARG A 14 10.18 -32.35 8.93
C ARG A 14 10.90 -31.09 9.40
N LEU A 15 11.47 -30.34 8.46
CA LEU A 15 12.11 -29.07 8.77
C LEU A 15 11.09 -28.06 9.33
N LEU A 16 9.91 -27.95 8.72
CA LEU A 16 8.84 -27.09 9.22
C LEU A 16 8.46 -27.47 10.66
N SER A 17 8.27 -28.76 10.93
CA SER A 17 7.96 -29.22 12.28
C SER A 17 9.06 -28.83 13.27
N ALA A 18 10.33 -29.10 12.95
CA ALA A 18 11.47 -28.76 13.80
C ALA A 18 11.55 -27.26 14.07
N VAL A 19 11.50 -26.40 13.05
CA VAL A 19 11.57 -24.93 13.21
C VAL A 19 10.40 -24.40 14.03
N THR A 20 9.20 -24.97 13.84
CA THR A 20 8.02 -24.50 14.57
C THR A 20 7.97 -24.97 16.02
N GLU A 21 8.67 -26.05 16.41
CA GLU A 21 8.82 -26.46 17.82
C GLU A 21 9.65 -25.45 18.64
N GLU A 22 10.59 -24.76 18.03
CA GLU A 22 11.42 -23.77 18.70
C GLU A 22 10.69 -22.43 18.96
N LEU A 23 9.45 -22.27 18.44
CA LEU A 23 8.70 -21.02 18.60
C LEU A 23 7.90 -20.98 19.91
N ASN A 24 7.83 -19.81 20.54
CA ASN A 24 6.98 -19.57 21.70
C ASN A 24 5.56 -19.18 21.26
N TYR A 25 4.58 -19.91 21.73
CA TYR A 25 3.17 -19.74 21.39
C TYR A 25 2.34 -19.06 22.49
N GLU A 26 2.95 -18.50 23.54
CA GLU A 26 2.22 -17.90 24.67
C GLU A 26 1.23 -16.83 24.22
N LYS A 27 1.67 -15.92 23.35
CA LYS A 27 0.80 -14.86 22.83
C LYS A 27 -0.35 -15.39 21.97
N LEU A 28 -0.11 -16.46 21.21
CA LEU A 28 -1.16 -17.12 20.44
C LEU A 28 -2.13 -17.85 21.37
N THR A 29 -1.62 -18.56 22.35
CA THR A 29 -2.42 -19.30 23.34
C THR A 29 -3.26 -18.35 24.21
N ALA A 30 -2.74 -17.17 24.55
CA ALA A 30 -3.47 -16.15 25.30
C ALA A 30 -4.73 -15.62 24.58
N THR A 31 -4.86 -15.84 23.28
CA THR A 31 -6.08 -15.46 22.52
C THR A 31 -7.24 -16.44 22.73
N TYR A 32 -6.99 -17.60 23.33
CA TYR A 32 -8.00 -18.63 23.57
C TYR A 32 -8.64 -18.47 24.94
N SER A 33 -9.92 -18.79 25.02
CA SER A 33 -10.67 -18.85 26.29
C SER A 33 -10.24 -20.08 27.07
N GLN A 34 -10.07 -19.93 28.38
CA GLN A 34 -9.85 -21.06 29.28
C GLN A 34 -11.14 -21.82 29.64
N LEU A 35 -12.28 -21.30 29.22
CA LEU A 35 -13.61 -21.88 29.46
C LEU A 35 -14.18 -22.44 28.15
N GLY A 36 -14.63 -23.69 28.14
CA GLY A 36 -15.30 -24.29 26.99
C GLY A 36 -14.80 -25.69 26.63
N ARG A 37 -15.09 -26.15 25.40
CA ARG A 37 -14.62 -27.44 24.88
C ARG A 37 -13.12 -27.41 24.67
N ASN A 38 -12.46 -28.58 24.81
CA ASN A 38 -11.07 -28.74 24.41
C ASN A 38 -10.91 -28.34 22.93
N GLU A 39 -10.17 -27.28 22.71
CA GLU A 39 -9.81 -26.80 21.37
C GLU A 39 -8.56 -27.52 20.90
N TYR A 40 -8.32 -27.46 19.58
CA TYR A 40 -7.06 -27.94 19.04
C TYR A 40 -5.90 -27.11 19.61
N PRO A 41 -4.75 -27.75 19.95
CA PRO A 41 -3.57 -26.99 20.35
C PRO A 41 -3.20 -25.95 19.30
N PRO A 42 -3.05 -24.66 19.67
CA PRO A 42 -2.77 -23.57 18.72
C PRO A 42 -1.53 -23.84 17.86
N ARG A 43 -0.53 -24.49 18.42
CA ARG A 43 0.70 -24.91 17.76
C ARG A 43 0.41 -25.84 16.56
N LEU A 44 -0.45 -26.85 16.74
CA LEU A 44 -0.78 -27.78 15.65
C LEU A 44 -1.55 -27.10 14.51
N LEU A 45 -2.52 -26.25 14.84
CA LEU A 45 -3.23 -25.47 13.82
C LEU A 45 -2.28 -24.55 13.07
N PHE A 46 -1.32 -23.93 13.76
CA PHE A 46 -0.31 -23.10 13.13
C PHE A 46 0.57 -23.90 12.16
N LYS A 47 1.11 -25.08 12.58
CA LYS A 47 1.89 -25.96 11.73
C LYS A 47 1.13 -26.36 10.45
N VAL A 48 -0.11 -26.80 10.61
CA VAL A 48 -0.98 -27.24 9.51
C VAL A 48 -1.24 -26.11 8.51
N VAL A 49 -1.57 -24.90 9.00
CA VAL A 49 -1.84 -23.75 8.13
C VAL A 49 -0.57 -23.26 7.45
N LEU A 50 0.56 -23.24 8.15
CA LEU A 50 1.85 -22.86 7.60
C LEU A 50 2.31 -23.84 6.51
N TYR A 51 2.19 -25.14 6.76
CA TYR A 51 2.52 -26.17 5.77
C TYR A 51 1.60 -26.09 4.54
N GLY A 52 0.31 -25.77 4.75
CA GLY A 52 -0.60 -25.46 3.64
C GLY A 52 -0.04 -24.37 2.72
N CYS A 53 0.52 -23.28 3.30
CA CYS A 53 1.17 -22.25 2.51
C CYS A 53 2.42 -22.77 1.76
N CYS A 54 3.24 -23.62 2.38
CA CYS A 54 4.39 -24.25 1.72
C CYS A 54 3.98 -25.08 0.50
N ARG A 55 2.79 -25.68 0.54
CA ARG A 55 2.26 -26.55 -0.55
C ARG A 55 1.33 -25.82 -1.52
N GLY A 56 1.19 -24.49 -1.41
CA GLY A 56 0.26 -23.71 -2.23
C GLY A 56 -1.22 -24.00 -1.93
N ILE A 57 -1.53 -24.59 -0.79
CA ILE A 57 -2.89 -24.93 -0.35
C ILE A 57 -3.37 -23.85 0.63
N TYR A 58 -4.22 -22.95 0.18
CA TYR A 58 -4.66 -21.79 0.96
C TYR A 58 -6.10 -21.88 1.45
N ALA A 59 -6.99 -22.59 0.72
CA ALA A 59 -8.39 -22.72 1.06
C ALA A 59 -8.59 -23.67 2.27
N THR A 60 -9.35 -23.23 3.27
CA THR A 60 -9.53 -24.00 4.51
C THR A 60 -10.13 -25.38 4.30
N ARG A 61 -11.01 -25.53 3.30
CA ARG A 61 -11.59 -26.84 2.93
C ARG A 61 -10.58 -27.77 2.27
N GLU A 62 -9.64 -27.24 1.52
CA GLU A 62 -8.55 -28.02 0.92
C GLU A 62 -7.55 -28.44 2.00
N ILE A 63 -7.25 -27.55 2.98
CA ILE A 63 -6.42 -27.89 4.14
C ILE A 63 -7.11 -29.00 4.97
N GLU A 64 -8.41 -28.89 5.25
CA GLU A 64 -9.19 -29.95 5.92
C GLU A 64 -9.07 -31.28 5.19
N ARG A 65 -9.21 -31.29 3.85
CA ARG A 65 -9.05 -32.48 3.03
C ARG A 65 -7.63 -33.03 3.12
N ALA A 66 -6.62 -32.17 2.98
CA ALA A 66 -5.22 -32.56 3.09
C ALA A 66 -4.89 -33.19 4.45
N CYS A 67 -5.47 -32.71 5.54
CA CYS A 67 -5.34 -33.31 6.87
C CYS A 67 -5.91 -34.73 6.97
N ARG A 68 -6.83 -35.10 6.09
CA ARG A 68 -7.43 -36.46 6.04
C ARG A 68 -6.73 -37.41 5.06
N GLU A 69 -6.12 -36.87 4.01
CA GLU A 69 -5.66 -37.66 2.85
C GLU A 69 -4.14 -37.67 2.68
N ASN A 70 -3.42 -36.69 3.26
CA ASN A 70 -1.98 -36.53 3.03
C ASN A 70 -1.19 -36.81 4.32
N VAL A 71 -0.25 -37.76 4.22
CA VAL A 71 0.58 -38.23 5.34
C VAL A 71 1.39 -37.11 6.00
N ASN A 72 1.85 -36.10 5.23
CA ASN A 72 2.62 -34.97 5.78
C ASN A 72 1.74 -34.09 6.68
N PHE A 73 0.47 -33.88 6.31
CA PHE A 73 -0.48 -33.17 7.17
C PHE A 73 -0.88 -34.00 8.40
N MET A 74 -1.05 -35.32 8.24
CA MET A 74 -1.32 -36.22 9.35
C MET A 74 -0.17 -36.24 10.35
N TYR A 75 1.08 -36.20 9.89
CA TYR A 75 2.27 -36.10 10.74
C TYR A 75 2.22 -34.84 11.62
N LEU A 76 1.87 -33.68 11.05
CA LEU A 76 1.77 -32.43 11.80
C LEU A 76 0.62 -32.41 12.82
N LEU A 77 -0.36 -33.29 12.69
CA LEU A 77 -1.47 -33.41 13.63
C LEU A 77 -1.13 -34.22 14.90
N GLU A 78 0.02 -34.90 14.94
CA GLU A 78 0.50 -35.64 16.13
C GLU A 78 -0.58 -36.56 16.73
N GLY A 79 -1.32 -37.28 15.89
CA GLY A 79 -2.39 -38.19 16.31
C GLY A 79 -3.74 -37.51 16.62
N GLN A 80 -3.84 -36.19 16.52
CA GLN A 80 -5.11 -35.48 16.68
C GLN A 80 -6.02 -35.70 15.47
N ARG A 81 -7.33 -35.61 15.67
CA ARG A 81 -8.30 -35.66 14.58
C ARG A 81 -8.10 -34.50 13.63
N PRO A 82 -8.35 -34.68 12.30
CA PRO A 82 -8.30 -33.58 11.34
C PRO A 82 -9.25 -32.45 11.74
N PRO A 83 -8.78 -31.17 11.81
CA PRO A 83 -9.63 -30.03 12.10
C PRO A 83 -10.57 -29.76 10.91
N ASP A 84 -11.80 -29.32 11.20
CA ASP A 84 -12.72 -28.90 10.16
C ASP A 84 -12.34 -27.51 9.60
N HIS A 85 -12.84 -27.19 8.42
CA HIS A 85 -12.54 -25.93 7.75
C HIS A 85 -13.01 -24.68 8.53
N ASN A 86 -14.05 -24.79 9.39
CA ASN A 86 -14.52 -23.69 10.22
C ASN A 86 -13.53 -23.44 11.37
N THR A 87 -13.00 -24.49 11.98
CA THR A 87 -11.94 -24.38 13.01
C THR A 87 -10.70 -23.70 12.43
N ILE A 88 -10.26 -24.12 11.25
CA ILE A 88 -9.12 -23.49 10.54
C ILE A 88 -9.44 -22.03 10.20
N ALA A 89 -10.65 -21.74 9.71
CA ALA A 89 -11.06 -20.36 9.37
C ALA A 89 -11.12 -19.46 10.60
N ARG A 90 -11.64 -19.96 11.74
CA ARG A 90 -11.69 -19.23 13.01
C ARG A 90 -10.28 -18.95 13.52
N PHE A 91 -9.41 -19.96 13.53
CA PHE A 91 -8.01 -19.81 13.91
C PHE A 91 -7.33 -18.69 13.11
N ARG A 92 -7.44 -18.71 11.79
CA ARG A 92 -6.83 -17.71 10.89
C ARG A 92 -7.38 -16.30 11.09
N LYS A 93 -8.64 -16.16 11.50
CA LYS A 93 -9.32 -14.86 11.63
C LYS A 93 -9.25 -14.30 13.05
N GLU A 94 -9.42 -15.14 14.07
CA GLU A 94 -9.67 -14.70 15.44
C GLU A 94 -8.45 -14.83 16.34
N HIS A 95 -7.49 -15.69 16.04
CA HIS A 95 -6.33 -15.96 16.88
C HIS A 95 -5.01 -15.53 16.22
N LEU A 96 -4.76 -15.99 15.01
CA LEU A 96 -3.49 -15.79 14.32
C LEU A 96 -3.08 -14.31 14.15
N PRO A 97 -3.96 -13.36 13.82
CA PRO A 97 -3.56 -11.96 13.60
C PRO A 97 -2.88 -11.29 14.79
N TYR A 98 -3.09 -11.79 15.99
CA TYR A 98 -2.53 -11.22 17.22
C TYR A 98 -1.11 -11.70 17.53
N ALA A 99 -0.68 -12.82 16.94
CA ALA A 99 0.61 -13.46 17.26
C ALA A 99 1.53 -13.64 16.04
N VAL A 100 1.01 -13.63 14.82
CA VAL A 100 1.75 -14.02 13.61
C VAL A 100 2.99 -13.18 13.34
N GLU A 101 2.97 -11.90 13.68
CA GLU A 101 4.12 -11.00 13.51
C GLU A 101 5.27 -11.41 14.44
N GLU A 102 4.95 -11.68 15.70
CA GLU A 102 5.93 -12.15 16.69
C GLU A 102 6.50 -13.53 16.32
N LEU A 103 5.68 -14.42 15.76
CA LEU A 103 6.15 -15.73 15.28
C LEU A 103 7.15 -15.59 14.13
N LEU A 104 6.94 -14.61 13.21
CA LEU A 104 7.94 -14.31 12.20
C LEU A 104 9.22 -13.77 12.82
N ASP A 105 9.12 -12.83 13.79
CA ASP A 105 10.30 -12.25 14.45
C ASP A 105 11.11 -13.31 15.21
N GLN A 106 10.44 -14.27 15.83
CA GLN A 106 11.09 -15.42 16.47
C GLN A 106 11.80 -16.31 15.43
N MET A 107 11.15 -16.62 14.30
CA MET A 107 11.76 -17.38 13.21
C MET A 107 13.00 -16.66 12.65
N VAL A 108 12.96 -15.35 12.49
CA VAL A 108 14.12 -14.55 12.05
C VAL A 108 15.26 -14.63 13.06
N LYS A 109 14.96 -14.57 14.36
CA LYS A 109 15.97 -14.75 15.43
C LYS A 109 16.62 -16.13 15.38
N LEU A 110 15.83 -17.19 15.17
CA LEU A 110 16.37 -18.54 14.97
C LEU A 110 17.31 -18.61 13.76
N LEU A 111 16.94 -18.00 12.65
CA LEU A 111 17.79 -17.94 11.46
C LEU A 111 19.08 -17.14 11.70
N MET A 112 19.02 -16.07 12.51
CA MET A 112 20.23 -15.32 12.92
C MET A 112 21.13 -16.17 13.82
N GLN A 113 20.58 -16.86 14.81
CA GLN A 113 21.32 -17.74 15.71
C GLN A 113 22.04 -18.88 14.98
N ASN A 114 21.43 -19.36 13.89
CA ASN A 114 22.01 -20.41 13.03
C ASN A 114 22.93 -19.86 11.93
N GLY A 115 23.24 -18.55 11.94
CA GLY A 115 24.13 -17.92 10.96
C GLY A 115 23.55 -17.75 9.54
N GLU A 116 22.24 -17.96 9.37
CA GLU A 116 21.56 -17.82 8.07
C GLU A 116 21.24 -16.37 7.72
N ILE A 117 21.08 -15.51 8.71
CA ILE A 117 20.84 -14.06 8.56
C ILE A 117 21.95 -13.29 9.27
N SER A 118 22.63 -12.40 8.53
CA SER A 118 23.62 -11.48 9.07
C SER A 118 23.35 -10.05 8.57
N PHE A 119 23.09 -9.12 9.49
CA PHE A 119 22.95 -7.69 9.16
C PHE A 119 24.29 -6.99 8.94
N GLU A 120 25.39 -7.56 9.41
CA GLU A 120 26.74 -7.04 9.22
C GLU A 120 27.24 -7.34 7.80
N GLN A 121 27.01 -8.56 7.33
CA GLN A 121 27.47 -9.05 6.03
C GLN A 121 26.48 -8.75 4.88
N SER A 122 25.30 -8.24 5.18
CA SER A 122 24.26 -7.96 4.19
C SER A 122 23.60 -6.60 4.42
N ALA A 123 22.84 -6.17 3.43
CA ALA A 123 21.96 -5.02 3.53
C ALA A 123 20.51 -5.50 3.65
N VAL A 124 19.62 -4.62 4.11
CA VAL A 124 18.18 -4.83 4.05
C VAL A 124 17.68 -4.40 2.69
N PHE A 125 17.14 -5.33 1.92
CA PHE A 125 16.54 -5.07 0.61
C PHE A 125 15.03 -4.94 0.78
N ILE A 126 14.49 -3.76 0.43
CA ILE A 126 13.04 -3.52 0.49
C ILE A 126 12.50 -3.44 -0.94
N ASP A 127 11.48 -4.22 -1.23
CA ASP A 127 10.72 -4.13 -2.48
C ASP A 127 9.22 -4.30 -2.22
N GLY A 128 8.42 -3.81 -3.17
CA GLY A 128 6.98 -3.83 -3.09
C GLY A 128 6.32 -4.49 -4.30
N THR A 129 5.26 -5.22 -4.04
CA THR A 129 4.41 -5.75 -5.09
C THR A 129 2.94 -5.51 -4.80
N LYS A 130 2.11 -5.61 -5.82
CA LYS A 130 0.65 -5.47 -5.69
C LYS A 130 0.01 -6.84 -5.77
N ILE A 131 -0.75 -7.19 -4.72
CA ILE A 131 -1.50 -8.45 -4.64
C ILE A 131 -3.00 -8.16 -4.72
N GLU A 132 -3.73 -8.92 -5.54
CA GLU A 132 -5.17 -8.76 -5.73
C GLU A 132 -5.94 -9.07 -4.44
N ALA A 133 -6.89 -8.21 -4.06
CA ALA A 133 -7.76 -8.43 -2.92
C ALA A 133 -8.91 -9.41 -3.26
N ASN A 134 -9.44 -10.07 -2.24
CA ASN A 134 -10.67 -10.85 -2.36
C ASN A 134 -11.90 -9.94 -2.45
N ALA A 135 -12.01 -9.22 -3.56
CA ALA A 135 -13.05 -8.23 -3.75
C ALA A 135 -13.62 -8.28 -5.17
N ASN A 136 -14.87 -7.84 -5.31
CA ASN A 136 -15.51 -7.74 -6.62
C ASN A 136 -14.89 -6.60 -7.43
N ARG A 137 -14.40 -6.90 -8.61
CA ARG A 137 -13.73 -5.95 -9.54
C ARG A 137 -14.64 -4.79 -9.96
N TYR A 138 -15.95 -4.96 -9.95
CA TYR A 138 -16.92 -3.96 -10.41
C TYR A 138 -17.59 -3.18 -9.28
N SER A 139 -17.31 -3.50 -8.02
CA SER A 139 -17.88 -2.83 -6.84
C SER A 139 -17.00 -1.72 -6.29
N PHE A 140 -16.64 -0.76 -7.12
CA PHE A 140 -15.75 0.34 -6.76
C PHE A 140 -16.51 1.62 -6.37
N VAL A 141 -15.88 2.42 -5.51
CA VAL A 141 -16.28 3.77 -5.15
C VAL A 141 -15.10 4.71 -5.35
N TRP A 142 -15.27 5.70 -6.23
CA TRP A 142 -14.25 6.70 -6.52
C TRP A 142 -14.52 7.98 -5.72
N LYS A 143 -13.54 8.43 -4.92
CA LYS A 143 -13.63 9.63 -4.08
C LYS A 143 -14.07 10.85 -4.87
N THR A 144 -13.40 11.14 -6.00
CA THR A 144 -13.72 12.27 -6.87
C THR A 144 -15.16 12.22 -7.39
N ALA A 145 -15.64 11.03 -7.80
CA ALA A 145 -17.01 10.88 -8.30
C ALA A 145 -18.05 11.12 -7.19
N VAL A 146 -17.79 10.60 -5.97
CA VAL A 146 -18.66 10.81 -4.82
C VAL A 146 -18.67 12.27 -4.38
N THR A 147 -17.52 12.92 -4.30
CA THR A 147 -17.40 14.35 -3.98
C THR A 147 -18.15 15.23 -4.98
N ASN A 148 -18.03 14.94 -6.28
CA ASN A 148 -18.78 15.66 -7.30
C ASN A 148 -20.30 15.44 -7.19
N ARG A 149 -20.73 14.21 -6.88
CA ARG A 149 -22.17 13.90 -6.64
C ARG A 149 -22.68 14.60 -5.38
N GLN A 150 -21.87 14.68 -4.32
CA GLN A 150 -22.21 15.39 -3.09
C GLN A 150 -22.38 16.89 -3.36
N ARG A 151 -21.43 17.52 -4.09
CA ARG A 151 -21.51 18.94 -4.49
C ARG A 151 -22.79 19.21 -5.29
N LYS A 152 -23.03 18.44 -6.38
CA LYS A 152 -24.24 18.58 -7.20
C LYS A 152 -25.53 18.38 -6.39
N LEU A 153 -25.53 17.46 -5.43
CA LEU A 153 -26.69 17.28 -4.54
C LEU A 153 -26.87 18.47 -3.61
N GLY A 154 -25.77 19.06 -3.11
CA GLY A 154 -25.80 20.30 -2.30
C GLY A 154 -26.40 21.46 -3.07
N GLU A 155 -25.98 21.69 -4.29
CA GLU A 155 -26.50 22.73 -5.20
C GLU A 155 -28.01 22.53 -5.45
N LYS A 156 -28.41 21.31 -5.79
CA LYS A 156 -29.83 20.95 -5.99
C LYS A 156 -30.66 21.19 -4.73
N ILE A 157 -30.17 20.84 -3.56
CA ILE A 157 -30.88 21.09 -2.30
C ILE A 157 -31.00 22.59 -2.05
N ALA A 158 -29.95 23.36 -2.28
CA ALA A 158 -29.98 24.82 -2.11
C ALA A 158 -31.03 25.50 -2.98
N GLU A 159 -31.23 25.01 -4.20
CA GLU A 159 -32.25 25.52 -5.13
C GLU A 159 -33.69 25.04 -4.80
N GLU A 160 -33.87 23.73 -4.56
CA GLU A 160 -35.21 23.14 -4.41
C GLU A 160 -35.78 23.30 -3.00
N LEU A 161 -34.96 23.33 -1.95
CA LEU A 161 -35.43 23.32 -0.56
C LEU A 161 -36.24 24.55 -0.21
N PRO A 162 -35.85 25.80 -0.55
CA PRO A 162 -36.70 26.99 -0.28
C PRO A 162 -38.09 26.89 -0.91
N LYS A 163 -38.17 26.53 -2.19
CA LYS A 163 -39.43 26.36 -2.95
C LYS A 163 -40.35 25.34 -2.31
N ARG A 164 -39.76 24.22 -1.80
CA ARG A 164 -40.56 23.15 -1.15
C ARG A 164 -41.03 23.54 0.25
N LEU A 165 -40.26 24.35 0.97
CA LEU A 165 -40.67 24.85 2.29
C LEU A 165 -41.77 25.90 2.17
N GLU A 166 -41.68 26.78 1.19
CA GLU A 166 -42.73 27.75 0.86
C GLU A 166 -44.04 27.02 0.52
N ALA A 167 -43.99 26.06 -0.41
CA ALA A 167 -45.15 25.23 -0.77
C ALA A 167 -45.69 24.37 0.37
N SER A 168 -44.95 24.21 1.45
CA SER A 168 -45.44 23.49 2.66
C SER A 168 -46.30 24.32 3.58
N GLY A 169 -46.31 25.66 3.44
CA GLY A 169 -47.10 26.57 4.27
C GLY A 169 -46.74 26.61 5.76
N THR A 170 -45.55 26.15 6.12
CA THR A 170 -45.15 25.97 7.54
C THR A 170 -44.40 27.18 8.15
N GLY A 171 -44.06 28.19 7.37
CA GLY A 171 -43.25 29.34 7.81
C GLY A 171 -41.81 29.02 8.19
N ILE A 172 -41.36 27.80 7.93
CA ILE A 172 -39.99 27.37 8.23
C ILE A 172 -39.08 27.71 7.06
N HIS A 173 -37.93 28.39 7.32
CA HIS A 173 -36.98 28.79 6.31
C HIS A 173 -35.86 27.78 6.12
N ALA A 174 -35.31 27.77 4.91
CA ALA A 174 -34.14 26.95 4.56
C ALA A 174 -32.88 27.43 5.29
N PRO A 175 -32.01 26.53 5.75
CA PRO A 175 -30.74 26.92 6.36
C PRO A 175 -29.76 27.43 5.29
N CYS A 176 -29.00 28.49 5.56
CA CYS A 176 -28.00 29.06 4.67
C CYS A 176 -26.90 28.05 4.25
N ILE A 177 -26.58 27.09 5.12
CA ILE A 177 -25.59 26.04 4.84
C ILE A 177 -26.25 24.68 4.92
N ILE A 178 -26.18 23.89 3.87
CA ILE A 178 -26.75 22.55 3.81
C ILE A 178 -25.81 21.54 4.47
N THR A 179 -26.23 21.04 5.65
CA THR A 179 -25.53 19.97 6.36
C THR A 179 -26.51 18.90 6.80
N VAL A 180 -26.04 17.66 7.01
CA VAL A 180 -26.85 16.56 7.53
C VAL A 180 -27.51 16.93 8.87
N ARG A 181 -26.78 17.61 9.76
CA ARG A 181 -27.31 18.07 11.08
C ARG A 181 -28.46 19.05 10.91
N ARG A 182 -28.29 20.07 10.07
CA ARG A 182 -29.31 21.10 9.82
C ARG A 182 -30.55 20.53 9.14
N LEU A 183 -30.35 19.66 8.13
CA LEU A 183 -31.49 18.97 7.48
C LEU A 183 -32.24 18.02 8.42
N LYS A 184 -31.57 17.35 9.36
CA LYS A 184 -32.23 16.56 10.40
C LYS A 184 -33.06 17.43 11.31
N LYS A 185 -32.52 18.58 11.78
CA LYS A 185 -33.27 19.55 12.63
C LYS A 185 -34.48 20.08 11.88
N LEU A 186 -34.32 20.48 10.63
CA LEU A 186 -35.39 20.95 9.76
C LEU A 186 -36.49 19.89 9.61
N ARG A 187 -36.12 18.64 9.28
CA ARG A 187 -37.08 17.55 9.17
C ARG A 187 -37.87 17.32 10.48
N LYS A 188 -37.17 17.39 11.64
CA LYS A 188 -37.83 17.27 12.96
C LYS A 188 -38.85 18.41 13.16
N GLY A 189 -38.52 19.64 12.81
CA GLY A 189 -39.46 20.79 12.86
C GLY A 189 -40.69 20.59 11.96
N LEU A 190 -40.50 20.10 10.73
CA LEU A 190 -41.60 19.81 9.82
C LEU A 190 -42.54 18.69 10.34
N TYR A 191 -41.99 17.68 11.02
CA TYR A 191 -42.82 16.66 11.68
C TYR A 191 -43.57 17.23 12.86
N ALA A 192 -43.03 18.18 13.62
CA ALA A 192 -43.76 18.88 14.68
C ALA A 192 -44.91 19.68 14.08
N LYS A 193 -44.72 20.42 13.00
CA LYS A 193 -45.78 21.14 12.28
C LYS A 193 -46.84 20.23 11.70
N LYS A 194 -46.45 19.04 11.20
CA LYS A 194 -47.42 18.00 10.79
C LYS A 194 -48.38 17.63 11.92
N LYS A 195 -47.83 17.45 13.14
CA LYS A 195 -48.62 17.08 14.32
C LYS A 195 -49.51 18.24 14.76
N GLU A 196 -48.99 19.45 14.78
CA GLU A 196 -49.71 20.67 15.15
C GLU A 196 -50.90 20.95 14.20
N GLN A 197 -50.69 20.76 12.90
CA GLN A 197 -51.70 21.02 11.85
C GLN A 197 -52.59 19.78 11.55
N ASN A 198 -52.46 18.69 12.29
CA ASN A 198 -53.21 17.43 12.10
C ASN A 198 -53.20 16.90 10.64
N ILE A 199 -52.08 17.13 9.88
CA ILE A 199 -51.99 16.71 8.48
C ILE A 199 -51.78 15.21 8.38
N THR A 200 -52.70 14.53 7.69
CA THR A 200 -52.59 13.11 7.38
C THR A 200 -51.79 12.91 6.08
N PHE A 201 -50.81 11.99 6.11
CA PHE A 201 -50.02 11.67 4.92
C PHE A 201 -50.74 10.68 4.03
N VAL A 202 -50.79 10.99 2.75
CA VAL A 202 -51.40 10.16 1.73
C VAL A 202 -50.40 9.12 1.24
N LYS A 203 -50.86 7.86 1.18
CA LYS A 203 -50.09 6.73 0.65
C LYS A 203 -50.66 6.26 -0.68
N GLY A 204 -49.85 5.68 -1.53
CA GLY A 204 -50.25 5.12 -2.82
C GLY A 204 -49.93 6.00 -4.03
N LYS A 205 -50.11 5.44 -5.24
CA LYS A 205 -49.96 6.12 -6.52
C LYS A 205 -51.29 6.81 -6.90
N GLY A 206 -51.22 7.94 -7.60
CA GLY A 206 -52.42 8.63 -8.08
C GLY A 206 -53.01 9.67 -7.12
N HIS A 207 -52.59 9.74 -5.87
CA HIS A 207 -53.11 10.72 -4.90
C HIS A 207 -52.27 11.98 -4.84
N HIS A 208 -52.91 13.14 -4.71
CA HIS A 208 -52.24 14.42 -4.57
C HIS A 208 -51.66 14.55 -3.13
N LYS A 209 -50.34 14.57 -3.02
CA LYS A 209 -49.65 14.70 -1.72
C LYS A 209 -49.63 16.16 -1.26
N PRO A 210 -49.91 16.45 0.04
CA PRO A 210 -49.74 17.78 0.61
C PRO A 210 -48.30 18.32 0.43
N GLY A 211 -48.13 19.63 0.35
CA GLY A 211 -46.85 20.28 0.20
C GLY A 211 -45.84 19.90 1.32
N LEU A 212 -46.32 19.85 2.57
CA LEU A 212 -45.56 19.41 3.73
C LEU A 212 -45.04 17.99 3.59
N GLN A 213 -45.85 17.06 3.08
CA GLN A 213 -45.45 15.68 2.84
C GLN A 213 -44.34 15.61 1.78
N LYS A 214 -44.51 16.32 0.66
CA LYS A 214 -43.47 16.40 -0.42
C LYS A 214 -42.17 16.96 0.11
N ALA A 215 -42.18 17.98 0.98
CA ALA A 215 -40.98 18.54 1.60
C ALA A 215 -40.28 17.52 2.50
N ILE A 216 -40.98 16.85 3.39
CA ILE A 216 -40.44 15.84 4.32
C ILE A 216 -39.86 14.64 3.55
N GLU A 217 -40.58 14.12 2.53
CA GLU A 217 -40.12 13.01 1.71
C GLU A 217 -38.83 13.38 0.96
N SER A 218 -38.76 14.60 0.40
CA SER A 218 -37.56 15.10 -0.31
C SER A 218 -36.37 15.24 0.63
N ILE A 219 -36.56 15.87 1.79
CA ILE A 219 -35.49 16.01 2.79
C ILE A 219 -35.02 14.62 3.28
N THR A 220 -35.91 13.68 3.46
CA THR A 220 -35.57 12.31 3.86
C THR A 220 -34.72 11.60 2.80
N LYS A 221 -35.09 11.76 1.52
CA LYS A 221 -34.32 11.23 0.37
C LYS A 221 -32.93 11.87 0.25
N TRP A 222 -32.86 13.18 0.44
CA TRP A 222 -31.57 13.92 0.42
C TRP A 222 -30.68 13.54 1.60
N LEU A 223 -31.23 13.41 2.81
CA LEU A 223 -30.52 12.94 3.99
C LEU A 223 -29.92 11.56 3.80
N LYS A 224 -30.66 10.61 3.20
CA LYS A 224 -30.15 9.26 2.91
C LYS A 224 -28.95 9.32 1.98
N LYS A 225 -29.02 10.14 0.90
CA LYS A 225 -27.94 10.31 -0.06
C LYS A 225 -26.71 11.01 0.55
N LEU A 226 -26.92 12.13 1.27
CA LEU A 226 -25.81 12.86 1.91
C LEU A 226 -25.09 12.03 2.96
N LYS A 227 -25.82 11.28 3.78
CA LYS A 227 -25.20 10.36 4.76
C LYS A 227 -24.33 9.32 4.06
N ARG A 228 -24.83 8.73 2.95
CA ARG A 228 -24.05 7.76 2.17
C ARG A 228 -22.81 8.38 1.57
N TYR A 229 -22.91 9.55 0.94
CA TYR A 229 -21.74 10.22 0.36
C TYR A 229 -20.70 10.60 1.43
N ASN A 230 -21.14 11.09 2.59
CA ASN A 230 -20.25 11.38 3.71
C ASN A 230 -19.53 10.10 4.20
N LEU A 231 -20.24 8.98 4.30
CA LEU A 231 -19.68 7.69 4.67
C LEU A 231 -18.66 7.21 3.63
N ASP A 232 -19.03 7.27 2.34
CA ASP A 232 -18.14 6.85 1.24
C ASP A 232 -16.85 7.69 1.23
N ILE A 233 -16.94 9.01 1.45
CA ILE A 233 -15.77 9.91 1.53
C ILE A 233 -14.92 9.59 2.77
N HIS A 234 -15.56 9.31 3.91
CA HIS A 234 -14.86 8.94 5.15
C HIS A 234 -14.09 7.62 4.98
N ILE A 235 -14.72 6.59 4.40
CA ILE A 235 -14.06 5.30 4.10
C ILE A 235 -12.88 5.49 3.14
N CYS A 236 -13.02 6.35 2.13
CA CYS A 236 -11.88 6.66 1.25
C CYS A 236 -10.69 7.23 2.03
N GLY A 237 -10.91 8.08 3.03
CA GLY A 237 -9.83 8.81 3.69
C GLY A 237 -8.94 9.52 2.67
N ASP A 238 -7.64 9.29 2.70
CA ASP A 238 -6.67 9.85 1.74
C ASP A 238 -6.61 9.07 0.41
N ARG A 239 -7.19 7.87 0.37
CA ARG A 239 -7.25 7.05 -0.84
C ARG A 239 -8.18 7.65 -1.89
N ASN A 240 -7.89 7.37 -3.15
CA ASN A 240 -8.74 7.80 -4.28
C ASN A 240 -9.97 6.93 -4.49
N SER A 241 -9.99 5.72 -3.94
CA SER A 241 -11.05 4.73 -4.14
C SER A 241 -11.04 3.65 -3.06
N TYR A 242 -12.12 2.90 -2.96
CA TYR A 242 -12.22 1.67 -2.19
C TYR A 242 -13.17 0.67 -2.88
N SER A 243 -13.09 -0.61 -2.50
CA SER A 243 -14.05 -1.64 -2.92
C SER A 243 -15.15 -1.80 -1.88
N LYS A 244 -16.42 -1.94 -2.31
CA LYS A 244 -17.55 -2.16 -1.38
C LYS A 244 -17.49 -3.53 -0.70
N THR A 245 -16.82 -4.50 -1.28
CA THR A 245 -16.71 -5.86 -0.76
C THR A 245 -15.48 -6.05 0.15
N ASP A 246 -14.48 -5.18 0.01
CA ASP A 246 -13.35 -5.06 0.91
C ASP A 246 -12.98 -3.58 1.03
N VAL A 247 -13.44 -2.94 2.10
CA VAL A 247 -13.33 -1.49 2.28
C VAL A 247 -11.90 -0.99 2.46
N ASP A 248 -10.98 -1.87 2.81
CA ASP A 248 -9.56 -1.55 2.98
C ASP A 248 -8.78 -1.65 1.67
N ALA A 249 -9.31 -2.38 0.66
CA ALA A 249 -8.68 -2.51 -0.64
C ALA A 249 -8.84 -1.24 -1.49
N THR A 250 -7.77 -0.86 -2.20
CA THR A 250 -7.76 0.27 -3.13
C THR A 250 -7.63 -0.22 -4.56
N PHE A 251 -8.27 0.45 -5.51
CA PHE A 251 -8.13 0.13 -6.94
C PHE A 251 -6.79 0.66 -7.46
N MET A 252 -5.96 -0.25 -7.98
CA MET A 252 -4.62 0.02 -8.46
C MET A 252 -4.28 -0.81 -9.70
N HIS A 253 -3.31 -0.34 -10.49
CA HIS A 253 -2.75 -1.14 -11.58
C HIS A 253 -1.90 -2.27 -11.00
N MET A 254 -2.15 -3.49 -11.42
CA MET A 254 -1.30 -4.63 -11.09
C MET A 254 -0.04 -4.64 -11.95
N LYS A 255 1.10 -5.09 -11.41
CA LYS A 255 2.34 -5.27 -12.20
C LYS A 255 2.13 -6.30 -13.33
N GLU A 256 1.33 -7.33 -13.06
CA GLU A 256 1.00 -8.41 -13.97
C GLU A 256 -0.33 -8.16 -14.68
N ASP A 257 -0.35 -7.19 -15.57
CA ASP A 257 -1.47 -6.99 -16.48
C ASP A 257 -1.16 -7.71 -17.80
N HIS A 258 -1.43 -9.01 -17.85
CA HIS A 258 -1.21 -9.85 -19.03
C HIS A 258 -1.94 -9.33 -20.27
N MET A 259 -3.07 -8.68 -20.06
CA MET A 259 -3.88 -8.11 -21.15
C MET A 259 -3.39 -6.72 -21.59
N LYS A 260 -2.45 -6.11 -20.84
CA LYS A 260 -1.93 -4.75 -21.06
C LYS A 260 -3.01 -3.69 -21.33
N ASN A 261 -4.22 -3.91 -20.80
CA ASN A 261 -5.37 -3.04 -20.99
C ASN A 261 -5.49 -1.95 -19.91
N GLY A 262 -4.55 -1.89 -18.99
CA GLY A 262 -4.53 -0.91 -17.89
C GLY A 262 -5.67 -1.08 -16.88
N GLN A 263 -6.28 -2.25 -16.81
CA GLN A 263 -7.41 -2.51 -15.93
C GLN A 263 -7.00 -2.36 -14.46
N LEU A 264 -7.76 -1.56 -13.73
CA LEU A 264 -7.61 -1.41 -12.29
C LEU A 264 -8.29 -2.58 -11.57
N LYS A 265 -7.58 -3.17 -10.61
CA LYS A 265 -8.12 -4.21 -9.72
C LYS A 265 -8.05 -3.75 -8.26
N PRO A 266 -9.00 -4.19 -7.40
CA PRO A 266 -8.86 -3.98 -5.97
C PRO A 266 -7.65 -4.78 -5.46
N GLY A 267 -6.79 -4.14 -4.69
CA GLY A 267 -5.57 -4.78 -4.22
C GLY A 267 -4.92 -4.02 -3.06
N TYR A 268 -3.85 -4.61 -2.61
CA TYR A 268 -2.98 -4.08 -1.57
C TYR A 268 -1.56 -3.95 -2.09
N ASN A 269 -0.86 -2.93 -1.63
CA ASN A 269 0.57 -2.77 -1.84
C ASN A 269 1.30 -3.47 -0.70
N VAL A 270 1.96 -4.56 -1.02
CA VAL A 270 2.69 -5.41 -0.08
C VAL A 270 4.17 -5.16 -0.24
N ASN A 271 4.81 -4.73 0.83
CA ASN A 271 6.24 -4.49 0.87
C ASN A 271 6.89 -5.55 1.76
N VAL A 272 8.01 -6.09 1.32
CA VAL A 272 8.84 -7.03 2.07
C VAL A 272 10.22 -6.45 2.30
N ALA A 273 10.82 -6.81 3.42
CA ALA A 273 12.23 -6.58 3.70
C ALA A 273 12.93 -7.93 3.75
N THR A 274 14.03 -8.05 3.04
CA THR A 274 14.83 -9.28 2.97
C THR A 274 16.27 -9.02 3.39
N VAL A 275 16.87 -10.00 4.07
CA VAL A 275 18.29 -10.05 4.40
C VAL A 275 18.75 -11.48 4.14
N SER A 276 19.90 -11.66 3.49
CA SER A 276 20.46 -12.98 3.23
C SER A 276 19.49 -13.96 2.57
N GLU A 277 18.61 -13.45 1.70
CA GLU A 277 17.55 -14.17 0.97
C GLU A 277 16.31 -14.54 1.81
N TYR A 278 16.23 -14.17 3.10
CA TYR A 278 15.06 -14.43 3.98
C TYR A 278 14.24 -13.18 4.19
N ILE A 279 12.93 -13.33 4.29
CA ILE A 279 12.00 -12.26 4.64
C ILE A 279 12.12 -12.01 6.15
N ILE A 280 12.51 -10.78 6.53
CA ILE A 280 12.65 -10.35 7.93
C ILE A 280 11.50 -9.48 8.40
N GLY A 281 10.70 -8.94 7.50
CA GLY A 281 9.59 -8.08 7.86
C GLY A 281 8.67 -7.76 6.69
N ASN A 282 7.47 -7.32 7.03
CA ASN A 282 6.41 -7.04 6.07
C ASN A 282 5.68 -5.74 6.41
N TYR A 283 5.23 -5.03 5.36
CA TYR A 283 4.36 -3.87 5.49
C TYR A 283 3.30 -3.86 4.40
N ILE A 284 2.02 -3.85 4.80
CA ILE A 284 0.88 -3.84 3.89
C ILE A 284 0.19 -2.49 3.93
N SER A 285 0.06 -1.87 2.76
CA SER A 285 -0.58 -0.58 2.59
C SER A 285 -1.69 -0.63 1.54
N ALA A 286 -2.67 0.25 1.72
CA ALA A 286 -3.66 0.56 0.70
C ALA A 286 -3.19 1.65 -0.29
N ASP A 287 -1.99 2.20 -0.11
CA ASP A 287 -1.39 3.19 -1.00
C ASP A 287 -0.93 2.55 -2.30
N ARG A 288 -1.11 3.27 -3.41
CA ARG A 288 -0.75 2.77 -4.75
C ARG A 288 0.72 2.94 -5.10
N THR A 289 1.46 3.72 -4.30
CA THR A 289 2.87 4.07 -4.52
C THR A 289 3.72 3.65 -3.34
N ASP A 290 4.95 3.25 -3.62
CA ASP A 290 5.88 2.77 -2.62
C ASP A 290 6.54 3.90 -1.82
N THR A 291 6.55 5.13 -2.36
CA THR A 291 7.13 6.31 -1.70
C THR A 291 6.58 6.58 -0.30
N LYS A 292 5.27 6.37 -0.10
CA LYS A 292 4.61 6.60 1.21
C LYS A 292 4.77 5.44 2.19
N THR A 293 5.16 4.26 1.70
CA THR A 293 5.30 3.06 2.55
C THR A 293 6.69 2.97 3.17
N PHE A 294 7.69 3.67 2.62
CA PHE A 294 9.08 3.57 3.02
C PHE A 294 9.32 3.93 4.49
N ILE A 295 9.01 5.15 4.88
CA ILE A 295 9.26 5.64 6.25
C ILE A 295 8.53 4.80 7.31
N PRO A 296 7.21 4.53 7.20
CA PRO A 296 6.52 3.68 8.17
C PRO A 296 7.09 2.27 8.25
N PHE A 297 7.51 1.69 7.12
CA PHE A 297 8.09 0.36 7.09
C PHE A 297 9.50 0.34 7.68
N LEU A 298 10.34 1.29 7.31
CA LEU A 298 11.68 1.40 7.85
C LEU A 298 11.69 1.63 9.37
N ASN A 299 10.82 2.50 9.87
CA ASN A 299 10.62 2.67 11.33
C ASN A 299 10.29 1.35 12.03
N LYS A 300 9.38 0.58 11.44
CA LYS A 300 9.01 -0.73 11.97
C LYS A 300 10.21 -1.68 12.03
N LEU A 301 11.00 -1.74 10.96
CA LEU A 301 12.18 -2.60 10.88
C LEU A 301 13.27 -2.19 11.87
N CYS A 302 13.57 -0.90 11.97
CA CYS A 302 14.60 -0.37 12.89
C CYS A 302 14.25 -0.57 14.38
N ASN A 303 12.96 -0.70 14.72
CA ASN A 303 12.53 -1.01 16.08
C ASN A 303 12.78 -2.48 16.48
N ILE A 304 12.95 -3.38 15.51
CA ILE A 304 13.06 -4.83 15.74
C ILE A 304 14.47 -5.34 15.41
N HIS A 305 15.10 -4.76 14.37
CA HIS A 305 16.35 -5.26 13.81
C HIS A 305 17.42 -4.15 13.74
N PRO A 306 18.73 -4.51 13.80
CA PRO A 306 19.86 -3.58 13.70
C PRO A 306 20.09 -3.17 12.24
N VAL A 307 19.18 -2.41 11.65
CA VAL A 307 19.24 -1.97 10.26
C VAL A 307 20.28 -0.87 10.08
N GLN A 308 21.25 -1.07 9.21
CA GLN A 308 22.29 -0.07 8.87
C GLN A 308 22.25 0.31 7.39
N ARG A 309 22.21 -0.66 6.49
CA ARG A 309 22.21 -0.46 5.04
C ARG A 309 20.85 -0.85 4.48
N VAL A 310 20.24 0.06 3.72
CA VAL A 310 18.91 -0.16 3.12
C VAL A 310 19.00 0.06 1.62
N VAL A 311 18.56 -0.92 0.86
CA VAL A 311 18.56 -0.90 -0.61
C VAL A 311 17.14 -0.98 -1.12
N VAL A 312 16.73 -0.01 -1.93
CA VAL A 312 15.35 0.07 -2.44
C VAL A 312 15.32 0.34 -3.95
N ASP A 313 14.16 0.08 -4.57
CA ASP A 313 13.92 0.44 -5.95
C ASP A 313 13.64 1.95 -6.13
N SER A 314 13.75 2.42 -7.36
CA SER A 314 13.42 3.80 -7.76
C SER A 314 11.99 4.23 -7.43
N GLY A 315 11.07 3.29 -7.22
CA GLY A 315 9.70 3.54 -6.75
C GLY A 315 9.60 4.17 -5.36
N TYR A 316 10.65 3.99 -4.54
CA TYR A 316 10.74 4.58 -3.20
C TYR A 316 11.41 5.95 -3.18
N GLU A 317 11.94 6.43 -4.32
CA GLU A 317 12.65 7.70 -4.38
C GLU A 317 11.72 8.88 -4.10
N SER A 318 12.00 9.64 -3.06
CA SER A 318 11.37 10.92 -2.76
C SER A 318 12.29 11.82 -1.94
N GLU A 319 12.04 13.13 -1.99
CA GLU A 319 12.78 14.09 -1.17
C GLU A 319 12.57 13.85 0.34
N GLU A 320 11.35 13.49 0.72
CA GLU A 320 10.98 13.16 2.10
C GLU A 320 11.74 11.93 2.60
N ASN A 321 11.86 10.87 1.78
CA ASN A 321 12.57 9.65 2.14
C ASN A 321 14.08 9.90 2.28
N TYR A 322 14.68 10.72 1.41
CA TYR A 322 16.06 11.15 1.56
C TYR A 322 16.26 11.92 2.87
N ARG A 323 15.40 12.91 3.13
CA ARG A 323 15.50 13.73 4.35
C ARG A 323 15.36 12.90 5.62
N TYR A 324 14.49 11.89 5.59
CA TYR A 324 14.30 10.98 6.70
C TYR A 324 15.59 10.20 7.02
N VAL A 325 16.25 9.64 6.00
CA VAL A 325 17.49 8.86 6.18
C VAL A 325 18.66 9.76 6.56
N ASP A 326 18.79 10.95 5.95
CA ASP A 326 19.83 11.92 6.30
C ASP A 326 19.76 12.38 7.77
N GLY A 327 18.57 12.36 8.37
CA GLY A 327 18.37 12.65 9.79
C GLY A 327 18.83 11.53 10.74
N SER A 328 19.28 10.39 10.21
CA SER A 328 19.76 9.25 10.99
C SER A 328 21.24 8.99 10.71
N GLU A 329 22.08 9.09 11.72
CA GLU A 329 23.53 8.80 11.60
C GLU A 329 23.82 7.30 11.34
N GLN A 330 22.87 6.42 11.64
CA GLN A 330 23.05 4.97 11.56
C GLN A 330 22.60 4.37 10.23
N LEU A 331 21.79 5.10 9.45
CA LEU A 331 21.18 4.57 8.23
C LEU A 331 21.91 5.00 6.97
N SER A 332 22.18 4.06 6.10
CA SER A 332 22.80 4.26 4.79
C SER A 332 21.84 3.78 3.70
N LEU A 333 21.28 4.71 2.91
CA LEU A 333 20.36 4.41 1.82
C LEU A 333 21.08 4.19 0.50
N PHE A 334 20.63 3.20 -0.27
CA PHE A 334 20.98 2.96 -1.66
C PHE A 334 19.70 2.89 -2.49
N VAL A 335 19.47 3.87 -3.34
CA VAL A 335 18.32 3.91 -4.23
C VAL A 335 18.74 4.37 -5.62
N LYS A 336 18.32 3.64 -6.65
CA LYS A 336 18.59 4.05 -8.03
C LYS A 336 17.71 5.25 -8.37
N PRO A 337 18.26 6.44 -8.70
CA PRO A 337 17.46 7.58 -9.10
C PRO A 337 16.55 7.27 -10.29
N SER A 338 15.30 7.71 -10.23
CA SER A 338 14.28 7.39 -11.24
C SER A 338 14.60 7.90 -12.65
N ASN A 339 15.51 8.87 -12.76
CA ASN A 339 16.00 9.42 -14.04
C ASN A 339 17.32 8.80 -14.50
N HIS A 340 17.93 7.89 -13.74
CA HIS A 340 19.25 7.31 -14.05
C HIS A 340 19.32 6.72 -15.47
N GLU A 341 18.40 5.82 -15.84
CA GLU A 341 18.37 5.23 -17.18
C GLU A 341 17.93 6.22 -18.26
N GLN A 342 17.10 7.18 -17.89
CA GLN A 342 16.62 8.17 -18.85
C GLN A 342 17.73 9.13 -19.29
N LYS A 343 18.63 9.51 -18.37
CA LYS A 343 19.80 10.37 -18.65
C LYS A 343 20.72 9.79 -19.73
N LYS A 344 20.76 8.46 -19.88
CA LYS A 344 21.58 7.77 -20.91
C LYS A 344 21.00 7.91 -22.31
N LYS A 345 19.69 8.15 -22.44
CA LYS A 345 18.99 8.18 -23.75
C LYS A 345 19.29 9.47 -24.51
N ARG A 346 19.54 9.37 -25.82
CA ARG A 346 19.79 10.52 -26.72
C ARG A 346 18.65 11.56 -26.67
N LYS A 347 17.38 11.11 -26.61
CA LYS A 347 16.23 11.99 -26.46
C LYS A 347 16.26 12.85 -25.19
N TYR A 348 16.80 12.31 -24.10
CA TYR A 348 16.92 13.06 -22.86
C TYR A 348 18.04 14.10 -22.94
N LYS A 349 19.20 13.72 -23.48
CA LYS A 349 20.38 14.58 -23.66
C LYS A 349 20.12 15.75 -24.63
N ASN A 350 19.25 15.55 -25.63
CA ASN A 350 18.93 16.55 -26.64
C ASN A 350 17.70 17.42 -26.28
N ASP A 351 17.07 17.21 -25.13
CA ASP A 351 15.89 17.97 -24.71
C ASP A 351 16.29 19.30 -24.06
N ILE A 352 16.42 20.35 -24.87
CA ILE A 352 16.86 21.69 -24.45
C ILE A 352 15.95 22.35 -23.39
N GLY A 353 14.75 21.80 -23.19
CA GLY A 353 13.83 22.30 -22.18
C GLY A 353 14.07 21.74 -20.77
N ARG A 354 15.06 20.85 -20.61
CA ARG A 354 15.38 20.25 -19.31
C ARG A 354 16.43 21.06 -18.56
N ARG A 355 16.34 21.06 -17.24
CA ARG A 355 17.34 21.68 -16.37
C ARG A 355 18.73 21.09 -16.62
N GLU A 356 18.80 19.78 -16.76
CA GLU A 356 20.07 19.03 -16.91
C GLU A 356 20.84 19.32 -18.20
N THR A 357 20.18 19.95 -19.17
CA THR A 357 20.82 20.38 -20.44
C THR A 357 21.17 21.87 -20.44
N MET A 358 20.89 22.58 -19.36
CA MET A 358 21.22 23.99 -19.18
C MET A 358 22.48 24.13 -18.34
N ALA A 359 23.37 25.05 -18.70
CA ALA A 359 24.53 25.37 -17.90
C ALA A 359 24.07 26.06 -16.59
N TYR A 360 24.63 25.64 -15.47
CA TYR A 360 24.33 26.22 -14.16
C TYR A 360 25.57 26.90 -13.61
N ASP A 361 25.42 28.16 -13.24
CA ASP A 361 26.42 28.98 -12.55
C ASP A 361 26.10 28.96 -11.05
N ALA A 362 26.95 28.28 -10.28
CA ALA A 362 26.75 28.10 -8.85
C ALA A 362 27.00 29.38 -8.03
N GLU A 363 27.89 30.28 -8.52
CA GLU A 363 28.20 31.53 -7.81
C GLU A 363 27.05 32.53 -7.92
N LYS A 364 26.42 32.58 -9.10
CA LYS A 364 25.29 33.51 -9.38
C LYS A 364 23.93 32.87 -9.17
N ASP A 365 23.89 31.56 -8.89
CA ASP A 365 22.65 30.77 -8.77
C ASP A 365 21.71 30.98 -9.96
N GLU A 366 22.25 30.87 -11.19
CA GLU A 366 21.48 31.06 -12.44
C GLU A 366 21.70 29.93 -13.45
N TYR A 367 20.66 29.64 -14.24
CA TYR A 367 20.74 28.72 -15.35
C TYR A 367 20.85 29.50 -16.67
N THR A 368 21.57 28.93 -17.64
CA THR A 368 21.66 29.49 -18.99
C THR A 368 20.94 28.57 -19.97
N CYS A 369 19.92 29.08 -20.67
CA CYS A 369 19.18 28.31 -21.66
C CYS A 369 19.99 28.09 -22.97
N ALA A 370 19.48 27.26 -23.89
CA ALA A 370 20.13 26.96 -25.17
C ALA A 370 20.33 28.21 -26.10
N GLN A 371 19.65 29.31 -25.85
CA GLN A 371 19.80 30.58 -26.55
C GLN A 371 20.60 31.63 -25.76
N GLY A 372 21.33 31.20 -24.71
CA GLY A 372 22.17 32.09 -23.89
C GLY A 372 21.41 32.95 -22.88
N GLN A 373 20.09 32.89 -22.82
CA GLN A 373 19.30 33.66 -21.86
C GLN A 373 19.44 33.10 -20.44
N LYS A 374 19.47 33.99 -19.45
CA LYS A 374 19.61 33.65 -18.04
C LYS A 374 18.25 33.37 -17.38
N LEU A 375 18.18 32.32 -16.63
CA LEU A 375 17.06 32.02 -15.74
C LEU A 375 17.51 32.27 -14.31
N ARG A 376 16.84 33.19 -13.62
CA ARG A 376 17.14 33.56 -12.23
C ARG A 376 16.04 33.12 -11.30
N GLU A 377 16.37 32.91 -10.04
CA GLU A 377 15.38 32.62 -9.01
C GLU A 377 14.46 33.82 -8.78
N VAL A 378 13.17 33.63 -9.00
CA VAL A 378 12.16 34.69 -8.78
C VAL A 378 11.35 34.47 -7.49
N THR A 379 11.22 33.21 -7.04
CA THR A 379 10.49 32.90 -5.80
C THR A 379 10.78 31.47 -5.34
N VAL A 380 10.62 31.23 -4.05
CA VAL A 380 10.66 29.90 -3.45
C VAL A 380 9.23 29.49 -3.05
N LYS A 381 8.75 28.40 -3.58
CA LYS A 381 7.44 27.84 -3.25
C LYS A 381 7.55 26.75 -2.20
N LYS A 382 6.80 26.89 -1.12
CA LYS A 382 6.66 25.84 -0.10
C LYS A 382 5.38 25.05 -0.35
N ARG A 383 5.50 23.75 -0.43
CA ARG A 383 4.36 22.85 -0.62
C ARG A 383 4.36 21.78 0.46
N LYS A 384 3.23 21.65 1.17
CA LYS A 384 3.03 20.56 2.14
C LYS A 384 2.51 19.33 1.41
N SER A 385 3.16 18.18 1.62
CA SER A 385 2.71 16.87 1.14
C SER A 385 1.51 16.37 1.95
N GLU A 386 0.89 15.28 1.50
CA GLU A 386 -0.17 14.60 2.26
C GLU A 386 0.34 13.99 3.57
N THR A 387 1.64 13.66 3.65
CA THR A 387 2.32 13.15 4.84
C THR A 387 2.71 14.26 5.83
N GLY A 388 2.55 15.53 5.43
CA GLY A 388 2.90 16.69 6.25
C GLY A 388 4.28 17.29 5.97
N TYR A 389 5.10 16.63 5.12
CA TYR A 389 6.42 17.14 4.73
C TYR A 389 6.32 18.43 3.93
N ILE A 390 7.16 19.41 4.25
CA ILE A 390 7.21 20.70 3.56
C ILE A 390 8.38 20.68 2.56
N ARG A 391 8.03 20.61 1.29
CA ARG A 391 9.00 20.70 0.20
C ARG A 391 9.21 22.15 -0.22
N GLU A 392 10.47 22.56 -0.33
CA GLU A 392 10.88 23.84 -0.88
C GLU A 392 11.28 23.70 -2.35
N THR A 393 10.78 24.56 -3.20
CA THR A 393 11.04 24.53 -4.63
C THR A 393 11.35 25.94 -5.12
N SER A 394 12.59 26.17 -5.52
CA SER A 394 13.02 27.39 -6.18
C SER A 394 12.45 27.46 -7.59
N VAL A 395 11.89 28.57 -7.97
CA VAL A 395 11.35 28.84 -9.30
C VAL A 395 12.29 29.78 -10.02
N TYR A 396 12.96 29.27 -11.04
CA TYR A 396 13.79 30.07 -11.94
C TYR A 396 12.98 30.44 -13.16
N GLU A 397 13.06 31.71 -13.57
CA GLU A 397 12.35 32.23 -14.71
C GLU A 397 13.34 32.86 -15.70
N CYS A 398 13.14 32.60 -16.99
CA CYS A 398 13.92 33.20 -18.05
C CYS A 398 13.60 34.70 -18.16
N ALA A 399 14.60 35.53 -18.30
CA ALA A 399 14.44 36.97 -18.41
C ALA A 399 13.60 37.37 -19.63
N ASP A 400 13.84 36.71 -20.77
CA ASP A 400 13.08 36.94 -21.99
C ASP A 400 12.97 35.66 -22.83
N CYS A 401 11.74 35.37 -23.25
CA CYS A 401 11.42 34.28 -24.17
C CYS A 401 10.59 34.76 -25.37
N LYS A 402 10.48 36.09 -25.57
CA LYS A 402 9.80 36.67 -26.71
C LYS A 402 10.60 36.35 -27.96
N ASP A 403 9.91 36.01 -29.02
CA ASP A 403 10.49 35.72 -30.34
C ASP A 403 11.63 34.65 -30.37
N CYS A 404 11.65 33.77 -29.33
CA CYS A 404 12.66 32.73 -29.22
C CYS A 404 12.44 31.62 -30.30
N PRO A 405 13.40 31.36 -31.22
CA PRO A 405 13.24 30.42 -32.33
C PRO A 405 13.10 28.97 -31.92
N VAL A 406 13.46 28.63 -30.67
CA VAL A 406 13.39 27.27 -30.13
C VAL A 406 12.34 27.13 -29.02
N LYS A 407 11.43 28.10 -28.89
CA LYS A 407 10.44 28.19 -27.80
C LYS A 407 9.55 26.93 -27.72
N GLU A 408 9.06 26.43 -28.84
CA GLU A 408 8.24 25.20 -28.90
C GLU A 408 8.98 23.96 -28.40
N LYS A 409 10.27 23.84 -28.68
CA LYS A 409 11.11 22.73 -28.21
C LYS A 409 11.49 22.87 -26.76
N CYS A 410 11.54 24.11 -26.23
CA CYS A 410 11.94 24.43 -24.86
C CYS A 410 10.77 24.39 -23.89
N ILE A 411 9.58 24.90 -24.26
CA ILE A 411 8.40 24.98 -23.41
C ILE A 411 7.36 23.95 -23.87
N ARG A 412 7.17 22.89 -23.08
CA ARG A 412 6.17 21.87 -23.40
C ARG A 412 4.75 22.40 -23.21
N GLN A 413 3.94 22.28 -24.24
CA GLN A 413 2.50 22.55 -24.17
C GLN A 413 1.74 21.37 -23.59
N LYS A 414 0.80 21.65 -22.69
CA LYS A 414 -0.20 20.68 -22.21
C LYS A 414 -1.58 21.12 -22.71
N LYS A 415 -2.46 20.15 -23.01
CA LYS A 415 -3.86 20.43 -23.41
C LYS A 415 -4.65 21.26 -22.38
N THR A 416 -4.21 21.28 -21.13
CA THR A 416 -4.84 22.00 -20.02
C THR A 416 -4.32 23.44 -19.86
N ASP A 417 -3.33 23.83 -20.64
CA ASP A 417 -2.69 25.15 -20.49
C ASP A 417 -3.61 26.23 -21.09
N LYS A 418 -3.90 27.22 -20.25
CA LYS A 418 -4.80 28.34 -20.60
C LYS A 418 -4.10 29.50 -21.30
N THR A 419 -2.79 29.66 -21.04
CA THR A 419 -1.99 30.74 -21.62
C THR A 419 -1.40 30.31 -22.95
N PRO A 420 -1.51 31.09 -24.01
CA PRO A 420 -0.86 30.82 -25.30
C PRO A 420 0.66 30.67 -25.15
N LEU A 421 1.30 29.91 -26.04
CA LEU A 421 2.74 29.68 -25.97
C LEU A 421 3.53 30.99 -26.10
N GLU A 422 3.05 31.89 -26.93
CA GLU A 422 3.66 33.20 -27.21
C GLU A 422 3.87 34.03 -25.94
N ASP A 423 2.91 33.96 -25.00
CA ASP A 423 2.93 34.73 -23.76
C ASP A 423 3.68 34.03 -22.62
N ARG A 424 4.24 32.84 -22.86
CA ARG A 424 4.92 32.08 -21.82
C ARG A 424 6.41 32.34 -21.80
N VAL A 425 6.95 32.37 -20.58
CA VAL A 425 8.37 32.34 -20.31
C VAL A 425 8.80 30.97 -19.78
N LYS A 426 10.02 30.59 -20.04
CA LYS A 426 10.58 29.35 -19.50
C LYS A 426 10.73 29.44 -18.00
N ARG A 427 10.16 28.47 -17.27
CA ARG A 427 10.29 28.31 -15.82
C ARG A 427 10.85 26.95 -15.49
N LEU A 428 11.80 26.90 -14.55
CA LEU A 428 12.29 25.70 -13.91
C LEU A 428 11.82 25.65 -12.47
N TYR A 429 11.39 24.48 -12.04
CA TYR A 429 11.01 24.20 -10.66
C TYR A 429 12.05 23.27 -10.07
N VAL A 430 12.88 23.76 -9.16
CA VAL A 430 14.08 23.11 -8.69
C VAL A 430 14.03 22.94 -7.18
N SER A 431 14.05 21.70 -6.69
CA SER A 431 14.39 21.43 -5.31
C SER A 431 15.90 21.17 -5.24
N LYS A 432 16.67 22.12 -4.72
CA LYS A 432 18.13 22.07 -4.63
C LYS A 432 18.57 20.85 -3.82
N TYR A 433 17.93 20.62 -2.67
CA TYR A 433 18.21 19.46 -1.82
C TYR A 433 17.99 18.14 -2.57
N PHE A 434 16.84 17.99 -3.25
CA PHE A 434 16.54 16.75 -3.97
C PHE A 434 17.54 16.45 -5.11
N ILE A 435 18.05 17.49 -5.76
CA ILE A 435 19.08 17.35 -6.80
C ILE A 435 20.39 16.91 -6.18
N GLN A 436 20.83 17.57 -5.11
CA GLN A 436 22.04 17.20 -4.38
C GLN A 436 22.01 15.75 -3.93
N GLN A 437 20.90 15.30 -3.37
CA GLN A 437 20.71 13.92 -2.94
C GLN A 437 20.78 12.93 -4.11
N ARG A 438 20.16 13.25 -5.24
CA ARG A 438 20.26 12.43 -6.45
C ARG A 438 21.68 12.29 -6.96
N GLU A 439 22.43 13.37 -6.97
CA GLU A 439 23.83 13.39 -7.42
C GLU A 439 24.73 12.58 -6.46
N ALA A 440 24.54 12.75 -5.16
CA ALA A 440 25.23 11.96 -4.15
C ALA A 440 24.89 10.47 -4.30
N MET A 441 23.60 10.15 -4.53
CA MET A 441 23.16 8.79 -4.71
C MET A 441 23.67 8.17 -6.03
N GLU A 442 23.74 8.92 -7.13
CA GLU A 442 24.35 8.44 -8.38
C GLU A 442 25.82 8.07 -8.19
N LYS A 443 26.59 8.87 -7.44
CA LYS A 443 27.97 8.53 -7.09
C LYS A 443 28.01 7.25 -6.25
N LYS A 444 27.17 7.17 -5.20
CA LYS A 444 27.13 6.04 -4.28
C LYS A 444 26.77 4.71 -4.96
N ILE A 445 25.76 4.69 -5.83
CA ILE A 445 25.38 3.47 -6.56
C ILE A 445 26.35 3.07 -7.67
N SER A 446 27.33 3.91 -7.99
CA SER A 446 28.36 3.64 -8.99
C SER A 446 29.65 3.10 -8.37
N THR A 447 29.78 3.05 -7.05
CA THR A 447 30.86 2.36 -6.34
C THR A 447 30.71 0.84 -6.49
N ASP A 448 31.77 0.09 -6.25
CA ASP A 448 31.76 -1.38 -6.31
C ASP A 448 30.72 -1.95 -5.33
N GLU A 449 30.64 -1.42 -4.10
CA GLU A 449 29.58 -1.75 -3.14
C GLU A 449 28.19 -1.45 -3.70
N GLY A 450 27.98 -0.25 -4.26
CA GLY A 450 26.71 0.16 -4.82
C GLY A 450 26.26 -0.70 -6.01
N ILE A 451 27.20 -1.15 -6.84
CA ILE A 451 26.95 -2.08 -7.96
C ILE A 451 26.54 -3.44 -7.39
N LEU A 452 27.30 -3.98 -6.44
CA LEU A 452 27.03 -5.25 -5.78
C LEU A 452 25.65 -5.27 -5.11
N LEU A 453 25.32 -4.22 -4.34
CA LEU A 453 24.02 -4.10 -3.67
C LEU A 453 22.84 -4.01 -4.65
N ARG A 454 23.02 -3.37 -5.81
CA ARG A 454 21.97 -3.34 -6.85
C ARG A 454 21.75 -4.71 -7.51
N VAL A 455 22.81 -5.48 -7.74
CA VAL A 455 22.71 -6.86 -8.23
C VAL A 455 21.99 -7.71 -7.20
N ASN A 456 22.41 -7.64 -5.94
CA ASN A 456 21.77 -8.35 -4.83
C ASN A 456 20.28 -8.03 -4.70
N ARG A 457 19.89 -6.76 -4.89
CA ARG A 457 18.49 -6.40 -4.81
C ARG A 457 17.63 -7.15 -5.82
N SER A 458 18.08 -7.27 -7.07
CA SER A 458 17.31 -8.00 -8.09
C SER A 458 17.16 -9.48 -7.76
N ILE A 459 18.18 -10.09 -7.15
CA ILE A 459 18.15 -11.51 -6.77
C ILE A 459 17.28 -11.70 -5.52
N GLN A 460 17.53 -10.94 -4.46
CA GLN A 460 16.94 -11.17 -3.15
C GLN A 460 15.50 -10.62 -3.04
N ALA A 461 15.20 -9.49 -3.64
CA ALA A 461 13.87 -8.90 -3.52
C ALA A 461 12.91 -9.35 -4.64
N GLU A 462 13.36 -9.34 -5.90
CA GLU A 462 12.51 -9.79 -7.02
C GLU A 462 12.31 -11.30 -7.00
N GLY A 463 13.34 -12.08 -6.62
CA GLY A 463 13.28 -13.54 -6.48
C GLY A 463 12.26 -14.01 -5.46
N VAL A 464 12.09 -13.28 -4.33
CA VAL A 464 11.07 -13.57 -3.33
C VAL A 464 9.67 -13.52 -3.94
N PHE A 465 9.35 -12.45 -4.66
CA PHE A 465 8.02 -12.33 -5.26
C PHE A 465 7.77 -13.31 -6.39
N ALA A 466 8.82 -13.69 -7.14
CA ALA A 466 8.71 -14.74 -8.16
C ALA A 466 8.33 -16.08 -7.50
N MET A 467 9.06 -16.51 -6.49
CA MET A 467 8.77 -17.75 -5.76
C MET A 467 7.38 -17.75 -5.13
N ILE A 468 6.98 -16.66 -4.45
CA ILE A 468 5.66 -16.57 -3.82
C ILE A 468 4.53 -16.65 -4.86
N LYS A 469 4.67 -15.98 -6.00
CA LYS A 469 3.59 -15.90 -7.00
C LYS A 469 3.54 -17.09 -7.95
N GLU A 470 4.70 -17.63 -8.34
CA GLU A 470 4.77 -18.70 -9.33
C GLU A 470 4.83 -20.07 -8.62
N ASP A 471 5.81 -20.29 -7.75
CA ASP A 471 6.02 -21.62 -7.14
C ASP A 471 5.00 -21.90 -6.04
N MET A 472 4.74 -20.91 -5.15
CA MET A 472 3.72 -21.03 -4.12
C MET A 472 2.31 -20.66 -4.62
N ASN A 473 2.16 -20.17 -5.87
CA ASN A 473 0.89 -19.81 -6.52
C ASN A 473 0.02 -18.82 -5.71
N PHE A 474 0.65 -17.90 -4.96
CA PHE A 474 -0.06 -16.90 -4.17
C PHE A 474 -0.20 -15.59 -4.94
N ARG A 475 -1.29 -15.45 -5.72
CA ARG A 475 -1.56 -14.28 -6.57
C ARG A 475 -2.69 -13.40 -6.07
N ARG A 476 -3.49 -13.88 -5.12
CA ARG A 476 -4.67 -13.21 -4.61
C ARG A 476 -4.93 -13.59 -3.15
N PHE A 477 -5.29 -12.62 -2.32
CA PHE A 477 -5.73 -12.88 -0.96
C PHE A 477 -7.07 -13.64 -0.93
N LEU A 478 -7.23 -14.51 0.06
CA LEU A 478 -8.48 -15.22 0.32
C LEU A 478 -9.30 -14.52 1.41
N THR A 479 -8.65 -13.85 2.33
CA THR A 479 -9.28 -13.10 3.41
C THR A 479 -9.64 -11.66 2.99
N ARG A 480 -10.29 -10.91 3.87
CA ARG A 480 -10.66 -9.51 3.67
C ARG A 480 -10.33 -8.69 4.91
N GLY A 481 -10.06 -7.40 4.68
CA GLY A 481 -9.69 -6.47 5.72
C GLY A 481 -8.22 -6.55 6.09
N LYS A 482 -7.60 -5.39 6.33
CA LYS A 482 -6.15 -5.23 6.49
C LYS A 482 -5.55 -6.18 7.52
N VAL A 483 -6.23 -6.41 8.65
CA VAL A 483 -5.72 -7.27 9.74
C VAL A 483 -5.60 -8.73 9.31
N ASN A 484 -6.65 -9.27 8.68
CA ASN A 484 -6.64 -10.67 8.21
C ASN A 484 -5.67 -10.88 7.05
N ILE A 485 -5.60 -9.92 6.14
CA ILE A 485 -4.67 -9.93 5.01
C ILE A 485 -3.22 -9.89 5.49
N MET A 486 -2.95 -9.12 6.54
CA MET A 486 -1.64 -9.08 7.16
C MET A 486 -1.27 -10.47 7.73
N ALA A 487 -2.18 -11.10 8.46
CA ALA A 487 -1.95 -12.44 8.99
C ALA A 487 -1.72 -13.49 7.87
N GLU A 488 -2.49 -13.42 6.80
CA GLU A 488 -2.34 -14.29 5.63
C GLU A 488 -0.97 -14.11 4.97
N TRP A 489 -0.52 -12.86 4.81
CA TRP A 489 0.78 -12.56 4.20
C TRP A 489 1.96 -12.98 5.09
N TYR A 490 1.86 -12.82 6.40
CA TYR A 490 2.89 -13.28 7.34
C TYR A 490 3.07 -14.80 7.29
N LEU A 491 1.98 -15.57 7.16
CA LEU A 491 2.07 -17.02 6.94
C LEU A 491 2.81 -17.36 5.65
N VAL A 492 2.49 -16.66 4.55
CA VAL A 492 3.18 -16.85 3.26
C VAL A 492 4.67 -16.52 3.40
N SER A 493 5.02 -15.46 4.12
CA SER A 493 6.41 -15.06 4.37
C SER A 493 7.18 -16.10 5.17
N MET A 494 6.58 -16.65 6.23
CA MET A 494 7.19 -17.73 7.01
C MET A 494 7.33 -19.02 6.20
N ALA A 495 6.32 -19.38 5.42
CA ALA A 495 6.37 -20.52 4.51
C ALA A 495 7.51 -20.38 3.48
N TYR A 496 7.66 -19.17 2.91
CA TYR A 496 8.79 -18.85 2.05
C TYR A 496 10.13 -19.09 2.76
N ASN A 497 10.29 -18.58 3.98
CA ASN A 497 11.53 -18.74 4.75
C ASN A 497 11.84 -20.23 5.03
N VAL A 498 10.85 -21.03 5.38
CA VAL A 498 11.03 -22.49 5.58
C VAL A 498 11.47 -23.16 4.29
N LEU A 499 10.80 -22.88 3.16
CA LEU A 499 11.16 -23.47 1.86
C LEU A 499 12.55 -23.01 1.41
N LYS A 500 12.92 -21.76 1.69
CA LYS A 500 14.25 -21.24 1.38
C LYS A 500 15.34 -21.92 2.21
N LEU A 501 15.11 -22.08 3.51
CA LEU A 501 16.02 -22.82 4.40
C LEU A 501 16.16 -24.28 3.94
N HIS A 502 15.04 -24.94 3.65
CA HIS A 502 15.05 -26.31 3.13
C HIS A 502 15.90 -26.41 1.85
N HIS A 503 15.68 -25.52 0.88
CA HIS A 503 16.46 -25.50 -0.35
C HIS A 503 17.96 -25.30 -0.10
N LYS A 504 18.35 -24.42 0.83
CA LYS A 504 19.76 -24.23 1.19
C LYS A 504 20.37 -25.48 1.84
N ILE A 505 19.61 -26.18 2.69
CA ILE A 505 20.03 -27.47 3.27
C ILE A 505 20.29 -28.49 2.15
N GLN A 506 19.32 -28.68 1.24
CA GLN A 506 19.42 -29.66 0.16
C GLN A 506 20.57 -29.36 -0.82
N THR A 507 20.91 -28.11 -1.01
CA THR A 507 22.00 -27.67 -1.92
C THR A 507 23.33 -27.45 -1.23
N GLY A 508 23.45 -27.76 0.08
CA GLY A 508 24.70 -27.57 0.84
C GLY A 508 25.16 -26.12 0.98
N ARG A 509 24.21 -25.16 0.96
CA ARG A 509 24.49 -23.72 1.03
C ARG A 509 24.16 -23.07 2.36
N LEU A 510 24.06 -23.85 3.44
CA LEU A 510 23.85 -23.30 4.78
C LEU A 510 24.98 -22.33 5.15
N GLY A 511 24.66 -21.23 5.79
CA GLY A 511 25.61 -20.18 6.19
C GLY A 511 26.22 -19.39 5.04
N ASN A 512 25.94 -19.75 3.79
CA ASN A 512 26.46 -19.02 2.63
C ASN A 512 25.56 -17.83 2.31
N HIS A 513 26.14 -16.64 2.36
CA HIS A 513 25.46 -15.40 1.97
C HIS A 513 25.83 -15.07 0.52
N LEU A 514 24.82 -14.90 -0.34
CA LEU A 514 25.06 -14.46 -1.72
C LEU A 514 25.66 -13.06 -1.70
N PHE A 515 26.84 -12.93 -2.35
CA PHE A 515 27.52 -11.65 -2.48
C PHE A 515 27.67 -10.93 -1.14
N ALA A 516 28.24 -11.63 -0.16
CA ALA A 516 28.59 -11.03 1.13
C ALA A 516 29.42 -9.75 0.92
N LEU A 517 29.14 -8.72 1.68
CA LEU A 517 29.97 -7.55 1.75
C LEU A 517 31.23 -7.95 2.54
N ASP A 518 32.39 -7.62 2.02
CA ASP A 518 33.63 -7.81 2.77
C ASP A 518 33.53 -7.04 4.09
N ALA A 519 33.87 -7.70 5.17
CA ALA A 519 33.93 -7.04 6.46
C ALA A 519 34.93 -5.89 6.36
N ALA A 520 34.45 -4.66 6.57
CA ALA A 520 35.24 -3.45 6.53
C ALA A 520 36.23 -3.39 7.69
#